data_9260c6169a7e96c834822c77db6d0a63
#
_entry.id   9260c6169a7e96c834822c77db6d0a63
#
_cell.length_a   1.000
_cell.length_b   1.000
_cell.length_c   1.000
_cell.angle_alpha   90.00
_cell.angle_beta   90.00
_cell.angle_gamma   90.00
#
_symmetry.space_group_name_H-M   'P 1'
#
loop_
_entity.id
_entity.type
_entity.pdbx_description
1 polymer ?
#
loop_
_entity_poly.entity_id
_entity_poly.type
_entity_poly.pdbx_seq_one_letter_code
_entity_poly.pdbx_strand_id
1 'polypeptide(L)'
;MRSIGEMARDSGLGVSALRFYDRAGVLVPAWVDPVSGYRWYGPGQLEEARLLARVRRAGMPLADIRLVLASWSGTDTDLVRKLLTAHLRRLELGLSDARSEFSALRALLDQRENLMTSLRVATVRLTIAAPELAAALDTVRFAASTDPELPMLGGILFDIEGENLQVVATDRYRMAVARAGITGHDGSRVQVIVPTPLADAMRALLHGGEPVRLSLDGDRVALEAGDRQAAGRCLDHDFPDYRRLLPQTGDRRALVEVADFRKALETGPVRSDETGTHDLSVLRVEDDGTVTVCAEGDGDGASDRVAVNRAFLLDALAAGARDRLVLELTAPTAPIAIRRPDDEGGFSILMPVRLEN
;
A
#
# COMPACT_ATOMS: atom_id res chain seq x y z
N MET A 1 -22.03 26.10 -39.95
CA MET A 1 -22.86 26.41 -38.75
C MET A 1 -23.35 25.12 -38.13
N ARG A 2 -23.31 24.98 -36.80
CA ARG A 2 -23.84 23.84 -36.03
C ARG A 2 -25.02 24.30 -35.21
N SER A 3 -26.07 23.51 -35.17
CA SER A 3 -27.16 23.71 -34.24
C SER A 3 -26.69 23.48 -32.78
N ILE A 4 -27.43 24.01 -31.79
CA ILE A 4 -27.07 23.80 -30.38
C ILE A 4 -27.04 22.31 -30.00
N GLY A 5 -27.84 21.45 -30.61
CA GLY A 5 -27.85 20.01 -30.39
C GLY A 5 -26.60 19.32 -30.93
N GLU A 6 -26.15 19.72 -32.14
CA GLU A 6 -24.91 19.24 -32.75
C GLU A 6 -23.70 19.73 -31.96
N MET A 7 -23.70 21.01 -31.57
CA MET A 7 -22.65 21.57 -30.72
C MET A 7 -22.53 20.84 -29.39
N ALA A 8 -23.65 20.49 -28.78
CA ALA A 8 -23.66 19.73 -27.52
C ALA A 8 -23.03 18.34 -27.68
N ARG A 9 -23.38 17.59 -28.71
CA ARG A 9 -22.82 16.27 -29.00
C ARG A 9 -21.30 16.34 -29.29
N ASP A 10 -20.92 17.30 -30.14
CA ASP A 10 -19.54 17.37 -30.66
C ASP A 10 -18.54 17.96 -29.63
N SER A 11 -19.02 18.79 -28.69
CA SER A 11 -18.19 19.44 -27.66
C SER A 11 -18.16 18.70 -26.32
N GLY A 12 -19.13 17.83 -26.05
CA GLY A 12 -19.33 17.18 -24.75
C GLY A 12 -19.96 18.12 -23.70
N LEU A 13 -20.51 19.26 -24.11
CA LEU A 13 -21.31 20.15 -23.24
C LEU A 13 -22.81 19.85 -23.41
N GLY A 14 -23.57 19.84 -22.34
CA GLY A 14 -25.01 19.71 -22.44
C GLY A 14 -25.67 20.97 -23.02
N VAL A 15 -26.82 20.82 -23.68
CA VAL A 15 -27.61 21.95 -24.23
C VAL A 15 -27.90 23.03 -23.19
N SER A 16 -28.21 22.63 -21.95
CA SER A 16 -28.44 23.56 -20.83
C SER A 16 -27.16 24.33 -20.46
N ALA A 17 -26.01 23.69 -20.50
CA ALA A 17 -24.72 24.33 -20.28
C ALA A 17 -24.41 25.37 -21.37
N LEU A 18 -24.63 25.01 -22.65
CA LEU A 18 -24.46 25.96 -23.76
C LEU A 18 -25.34 27.20 -23.63
N ARG A 19 -26.59 27.03 -23.22
CA ARG A 19 -27.50 28.17 -22.92
C ARG A 19 -27.03 29.01 -21.73
N PHE A 20 -26.45 28.37 -20.73
CA PHE A 20 -25.84 29.06 -19.58
C PHE A 20 -24.63 29.89 -20.01
N TYR A 21 -23.69 29.31 -20.79
CA TYR A 21 -22.49 30.01 -21.26
C TYR A 21 -22.81 31.15 -22.24
N ASP A 22 -23.84 31.02 -23.05
CA ASP A 22 -24.33 32.10 -23.89
C ASP A 22 -24.84 33.28 -23.01
N ARG A 23 -25.72 33.03 -22.06
CA ARG A 23 -26.21 34.07 -21.12
C ARG A 23 -25.08 34.68 -20.27
N ALA A 24 -24.09 33.89 -19.94
CA ALA A 24 -22.92 34.33 -19.20
C ALA A 24 -21.87 35.06 -20.08
N GLY A 25 -22.09 35.18 -21.38
CA GLY A 25 -21.15 35.80 -22.31
C GLY A 25 -19.82 35.10 -22.43
N VAL A 26 -19.79 33.77 -22.21
CA VAL A 26 -18.58 32.94 -22.27
C VAL A 26 -18.42 32.25 -23.62
N LEU A 27 -19.51 31.69 -24.15
CA LEU A 27 -19.59 31.10 -25.47
C LEU A 27 -20.90 31.55 -26.14
N VAL A 28 -20.81 32.68 -26.80
CA VAL A 28 -21.98 33.30 -27.46
C VAL A 28 -22.12 32.67 -28.85
N PRO A 29 -23.34 32.19 -29.25
CA PRO A 29 -23.59 31.64 -30.58
C PRO A 29 -23.30 32.65 -31.66
N ALA A 30 -22.82 32.19 -32.82
CA ALA A 30 -22.53 33.05 -33.97
C ALA A 30 -23.81 33.71 -34.52
N TRP A 31 -24.94 33.05 -34.36
CA TRP A 31 -26.23 33.57 -34.76
C TRP A 31 -27.36 32.97 -33.93
N VAL A 32 -28.32 33.80 -33.59
CA VAL A 32 -29.56 33.41 -32.92
C VAL A 32 -30.73 33.81 -33.84
N ASP A 33 -31.53 32.83 -34.17
CA ASP A 33 -32.76 33.09 -34.98
C ASP A 33 -33.67 34.04 -34.23
N PRO A 34 -33.97 35.20 -34.77
CA PRO A 34 -34.78 36.19 -34.08
C PRO A 34 -36.25 35.78 -33.89
N VAL A 35 -36.76 34.83 -34.68
CA VAL A 35 -38.12 34.34 -34.61
C VAL A 35 -38.28 33.19 -33.63
N SER A 36 -37.44 32.17 -33.78
CA SER A 36 -37.51 30.93 -32.99
C SER A 36 -36.60 30.93 -31.75
N GLY A 37 -35.67 31.88 -31.65
CA GLY A 37 -34.63 31.88 -30.61
C GLY A 37 -33.60 30.74 -30.73
N TYR A 38 -33.57 30.08 -31.88
CA TYR A 38 -32.65 28.94 -32.10
C TYR A 38 -31.20 29.38 -32.30
N ARG A 39 -30.28 28.67 -31.65
CA ARG A 39 -28.86 29.05 -31.58
C ARG A 39 -28.03 28.27 -32.57
N TRP A 40 -27.17 28.99 -33.30
CA TRP A 40 -26.26 28.44 -34.29
C TRP A 40 -24.84 28.87 -34.00
N TYR A 41 -23.91 27.92 -34.05
CA TYR A 41 -22.51 28.10 -33.73
C TYR A 41 -21.65 28.00 -34.99
N GLY A 42 -20.65 28.86 -35.08
CA GLY A 42 -19.68 28.89 -36.18
C GLY A 42 -18.69 27.70 -36.16
N PRO A 43 -17.97 27.45 -37.28
CA PRO A 43 -17.01 26.35 -37.36
C PRO A 43 -15.92 26.38 -36.29
N GLY A 44 -15.33 27.57 -36.02
CA GLY A 44 -14.27 27.73 -35.02
C GLY A 44 -14.74 27.58 -33.55
N GLN A 45 -16.02 27.78 -33.30
CA GLN A 45 -16.56 27.70 -31.92
C GLN A 45 -16.60 26.28 -31.35
N LEU A 46 -16.40 25.24 -32.20
CA LEU A 46 -16.34 23.88 -31.70
C LEU A 46 -15.09 23.64 -30.85
N GLU A 47 -13.92 24.13 -31.27
CA GLU A 47 -12.68 23.99 -30.51
C GLU A 47 -12.75 24.78 -29.20
N GLU A 48 -13.34 25.97 -29.24
CA GLU A 48 -13.57 26.79 -28.06
C GLU A 48 -14.53 26.09 -27.07
N ALA A 49 -15.61 25.46 -27.58
CA ALA A 49 -16.54 24.67 -26.74
C ALA A 49 -15.89 23.42 -26.14
N ARG A 50 -15.00 22.76 -26.88
CA ARG A 50 -14.22 21.61 -26.39
C ARG A 50 -13.25 22.01 -25.29
N LEU A 51 -12.56 23.13 -25.47
CA LEU A 51 -11.68 23.69 -24.43
C LEU A 51 -12.47 24.04 -23.19
N LEU A 52 -13.60 24.75 -23.36
CA LEU A 52 -14.52 25.07 -22.26
C LEU A 52 -14.98 23.82 -21.50
N ALA A 53 -15.32 22.74 -22.21
CA ALA A 53 -15.69 21.48 -21.60
C ALA A 53 -14.54 20.87 -20.74
N ARG A 54 -13.30 20.98 -21.20
CA ARG A 54 -12.13 20.47 -20.46
C ARG A 54 -11.85 21.27 -19.18
N VAL A 55 -11.76 22.61 -19.28
CA VAL A 55 -11.48 23.47 -18.12
C VAL A 55 -12.62 23.41 -17.07
N ARG A 56 -13.85 23.21 -17.55
CA ARG A 56 -15.01 23.02 -16.66
C ARG A 56 -14.96 21.70 -15.90
N ARG A 57 -14.56 20.60 -16.55
CA ARG A 57 -14.37 19.29 -15.89
C ARG A 57 -13.25 19.34 -14.86
N ALA A 58 -12.24 20.17 -15.06
CA ALA A 58 -11.22 20.44 -14.08
C ALA A 58 -11.68 21.30 -12.89
N GLY A 59 -12.97 21.72 -12.85
CA GLY A 59 -13.51 22.51 -11.74
C GLY A 59 -13.10 24.00 -11.77
N MET A 60 -12.59 24.50 -12.90
CA MET A 60 -12.14 25.89 -12.99
C MET A 60 -13.29 26.89 -12.81
N PRO A 61 -13.12 27.96 -12.01
CA PRO A 61 -14.12 29.01 -11.84
C PRO A 61 -14.43 29.75 -13.13
N LEU A 62 -15.66 30.22 -13.28
CA LEU A 62 -16.13 30.87 -14.52
C LEU A 62 -15.31 32.11 -14.89
N ALA A 63 -14.84 32.87 -13.91
CA ALA A 63 -13.98 34.03 -14.12
C ALA A 63 -12.67 33.64 -14.80
N ASP A 64 -12.01 32.58 -14.30
CA ASP A 64 -10.74 32.08 -14.85
C ASP A 64 -10.96 31.45 -16.23
N ILE A 65 -12.10 30.76 -16.45
CA ILE A 65 -12.48 30.20 -17.75
C ILE A 65 -12.57 31.30 -18.82
N ARG A 66 -13.19 32.45 -18.50
CA ARG A 66 -13.27 33.56 -19.45
C ARG A 66 -11.90 34.06 -19.88
N LEU A 67 -10.95 34.19 -18.94
CA LEU A 67 -9.57 34.62 -19.22
C LEU A 67 -8.83 33.59 -20.07
N VAL A 68 -9.00 32.30 -19.75
CA VAL A 68 -8.38 31.20 -20.54
C VAL A 68 -8.89 31.22 -21.97
N LEU A 69 -10.22 31.31 -22.20
CA LEU A 69 -10.80 31.33 -23.54
C LEU A 69 -10.39 32.57 -24.32
N ALA A 70 -10.42 33.75 -23.71
CA ALA A 70 -10.02 35.00 -24.34
C ALA A 70 -8.52 35.01 -24.77
N SER A 71 -7.66 34.34 -23.98
CA SER A 71 -6.23 34.31 -24.25
C SER A 71 -5.79 33.10 -25.09
N TRP A 72 -6.65 32.11 -25.29
CA TRP A 72 -6.32 30.86 -25.98
C TRP A 72 -5.94 31.06 -27.45
N SER A 73 -6.66 31.94 -28.14
CA SER A 73 -6.42 32.27 -29.55
C SER A 73 -5.35 33.35 -29.77
N GLY A 74 -4.80 33.90 -28.66
CA GLY A 74 -3.77 34.90 -28.68
C GLY A 74 -2.37 34.33 -28.81
N THR A 75 -1.40 35.21 -29.04
CA THR A 75 0.04 34.87 -29.11
C THR A 75 0.66 34.68 -27.70
N ASP A 76 -0.01 35.17 -26.67
CA ASP A 76 0.44 35.07 -25.27
C ASP A 76 -0.08 33.81 -24.59
N THR A 77 0.62 32.73 -24.79
CA THR A 77 0.32 31.44 -24.10
C THR A 77 0.74 31.45 -22.63
N ASP A 78 1.53 32.41 -22.19
CA ASP A 78 2.06 32.50 -20.82
C ASP A 78 0.95 32.76 -19.80
N LEU A 79 -0.01 33.63 -20.13
CA LEU A 79 -1.15 33.91 -19.25
C LEU A 79 -1.99 32.64 -19.04
N VAL A 80 -2.28 31.93 -20.12
CA VAL A 80 -3.04 30.65 -20.04
C VAL A 80 -2.32 29.65 -19.13
N ARG A 81 -1.01 29.47 -19.32
CA ARG A 81 -0.17 28.57 -18.51
C ARG A 81 -0.18 28.97 -17.03
N LYS A 82 -0.07 30.26 -16.72
CA LYS A 82 -0.15 30.78 -15.35
C LYS A 82 -1.51 30.50 -14.71
N LEU A 83 -2.62 30.72 -15.44
CA LEU A 83 -3.97 30.45 -14.94
C LEU A 83 -4.21 28.96 -14.66
N LEU A 84 -3.76 28.08 -15.56
CA LEU A 84 -3.84 26.62 -15.37
C LEU A 84 -3.00 26.17 -14.17
N THR A 85 -1.78 26.66 -14.04
CA THR A 85 -0.89 26.33 -12.91
C THR A 85 -1.44 26.86 -11.58
N ALA A 86 -1.99 28.07 -11.55
CA ALA A 86 -2.59 28.64 -10.36
C ALA A 86 -3.84 27.86 -9.93
N HIS A 87 -4.64 27.39 -10.89
CA HIS A 87 -5.79 26.57 -10.60
C HIS A 87 -5.40 25.19 -10.04
N LEU A 88 -4.39 24.53 -10.64
CA LEU A 88 -3.85 23.26 -10.13
C LEU A 88 -3.36 23.39 -8.68
N ARG A 89 -2.55 24.42 -8.39
CA ARG A 89 -2.09 24.70 -7.01
C ARG A 89 -3.26 24.91 -6.04
N ARG A 90 -4.33 25.56 -6.48
CA ARG A 90 -5.53 25.77 -5.65
C ARG A 90 -6.23 24.44 -5.32
N LEU A 91 -6.28 23.54 -6.28
CA LEU A 91 -6.83 22.18 -6.06
C LEU A 91 -5.96 21.37 -5.12
N GLU A 92 -4.63 21.41 -5.28
CA GLU A 92 -3.67 20.74 -4.41
C GLU A 92 -3.75 21.25 -2.97
N LEU A 93 -3.81 22.57 -2.77
CA LEU A 93 -4.00 23.18 -1.45
C LEU A 93 -5.34 22.75 -0.86
N GLY A 94 -6.44 22.83 -1.62
CA GLY A 94 -7.75 22.41 -1.13
C GLY A 94 -7.81 20.92 -0.77
N LEU A 95 -7.08 20.07 -1.48
CA LEU A 95 -6.94 18.66 -1.12
C LEU A 95 -6.14 18.47 0.17
N SER A 96 -5.06 19.23 0.34
CA SER A 96 -4.25 19.22 1.56
C SER A 96 -5.06 19.67 2.77
N ASP A 97 -5.80 20.77 2.62
CA ASP A 97 -6.68 21.31 3.67
C ASP A 97 -7.79 20.31 4.04
N ALA A 98 -8.43 19.71 3.03
CA ALA A 98 -9.45 18.69 3.25
C ALA A 98 -8.88 17.46 4.01
N ARG A 99 -7.69 16.99 3.64
CA ARG A 99 -7.02 15.89 4.34
C ARG A 99 -6.72 16.24 5.79
N SER A 100 -6.26 17.47 6.06
CA SER A 100 -5.99 17.96 7.41
C SER A 100 -7.27 17.99 8.26
N GLU A 101 -8.37 18.54 7.71
CA GLU A 101 -9.67 18.58 8.39
C GLU A 101 -10.24 17.18 8.65
N PHE A 102 -10.14 16.25 7.68
CA PHE A 102 -10.56 14.88 7.90
C PHE A 102 -9.71 14.18 8.98
N SER A 103 -8.41 14.45 9.04
CA SER A 103 -7.54 13.94 10.09
C SER A 103 -7.94 14.48 11.47
N ALA A 104 -8.25 15.78 11.55
CA ALA A 104 -8.73 16.39 12.78
C ALA A 104 -10.11 15.85 13.22
N LEU A 105 -11.04 15.66 12.27
CA LEU A 105 -12.34 15.06 12.55
C LEU A 105 -12.22 13.61 13.03
N ARG A 106 -11.31 12.85 12.43
CA ARG A 106 -11.00 11.48 12.85
C ARG A 106 -10.47 11.45 14.28
N ALA A 107 -9.51 12.32 14.60
CA ALA A 107 -8.99 12.45 15.97
C ALA A 107 -10.10 12.83 16.98
N LEU A 108 -11.07 13.66 16.60
CA LEU A 108 -12.20 14.00 17.46
C LEU A 108 -13.18 12.82 17.64
N LEU A 109 -13.41 12.01 16.60
CA LEU A 109 -14.20 10.79 16.70
C LEU A 109 -13.52 9.78 17.63
N ASP A 110 -12.22 9.55 17.44
CA ASP A 110 -11.41 8.66 18.26
C ASP A 110 -11.41 9.11 19.72
N GLN A 111 -11.30 10.43 19.96
CA GLN A 111 -11.39 10.99 21.30
C GLN A 111 -12.78 10.78 21.93
N ARG A 112 -13.86 10.89 21.13
CA ARG A 112 -15.22 10.61 21.58
C ARG A 112 -15.46 9.13 21.87
N GLU A 113 -14.93 8.24 21.02
CA GLU A 113 -14.98 6.79 21.23
C GLU A 113 -14.13 6.39 22.45
N ASN A 114 -12.94 6.96 22.63
CA ASN A 114 -12.10 6.77 23.80
C ASN A 114 -12.76 7.26 25.11
N LEU A 115 -13.52 8.35 25.08
CA LEU A 115 -14.31 8.80 26.23
C LEU A 115 -15.43 7.82 26.58
N MET A 116 -16.02 7.15 25.61
CA MET A 116 -17.04 6.11 25.81
C MET A 116 -16.40 4.75 26.16
N THR A 117 -15.20 4.47 25.67
CA THR A 117 -14.43 3.22 25.93
C THR A 117 -13.59 3.31 27.20
N SER A 118 -13.21 4.51 27.62
CA SER A 118 -12.45 4.77 28.86
C SER A 118 -13.14 4.25 30.15
N LEU A 119 -14.42 3.89 30.07
CA LEU A 119 -15.12 3.18 31.12
C LEU A 119 -14.92 1.65 31.09
N ARG A 120 -14.16 1.08 30.13
CA ARG A 120 -13.97 -0.37 29.96
C ARG A 120 -12.65 -0.81 29.28
N VAL A 121 -11.59 -0.04 29.27
CA VAL A 121 -10.31 -0.60 28.79
C VAL A 121 -9.69 -1.40 29.93
N ALA A 122 -9.97 -2.68 29.95
CA ALA A 122 -9.20 -3.62 30.75
C ALA A 122 -7.75 -3.59 30.22
N THR A 123 -6.82 -3.14 31.06
CA THR A 123 -5.39 -3.22 30.76
C THR A 123 -5.05 -4.68 30.47
N VAL A 124 -4.67 -4.99 29.24
CA VAL A 124 -4.23 -6.34 28.88
C VAL A 124 -2.81 -6.52 29.39
N ARG A 125 -2.60 -7.57 30.18
CA ARG A 125 -1.27 -7.95 30.70
C ARG A 125 -1.03 -9.40 30.37
N LEU A 126 0.06 -9.68 29.69
CA LEU A 126 0.43 -11.02 29.30
C LEU A 126 1.91 -11.28 29.56
N THR A 127 2.23 -12.54 29.74
CA THR A 127 3.59 -13.03 29.93
C THR A 127 3.99 -13.84 28.71
N ILE A 128 5.19 -13.60 28.20
CA ILE A 128 5.73 -14.21 26.99
C ILE A 128 7.14 -14.72 27.30
N ALA A 129 7.51 -15.88 26.79
CA ALA A 129 8.90 -16.33 26.83
C ALA A 129 9.79 -15.39 26.00
N ALA A 130 10.80 -14.78 26.62
CA ALA A 130 11.66 -13.79 25.94
C ALA A 130 12.31 -14.36 24.64
N PRO A 131 12.79 -15.60 24.58
CA PRO A 131 13.33 -16.17 23.34
C PRO A 131 12.28 -16.32 22.21
N GLU A 132 11.02 -16.63 22.56
CA GLU A 132 9.95 -16.76 21.57
C GLU A 132 9.58 -15.41 20.96
N LEU A 133 9.41 -14.38 21.80
CA LEU A 133 9.13 -13.03 21.33
C LEU A 133 10.31 -12.47 20.52
N ALA A 134 11.55 -12.73 20.94
CA ALA A 134 12.73 -12.33 20.21
C ALA A 134 12.77 -12.95 18.82
N ALA A 135 12.57 -14.27 18.74
CA ALA A 135 12.55 -15.00 17.46
C ALA A 135 11.39 -14.53 16.57
N ALA A 136 10.22 -14.25 17.15
CA ALA A 136 9.08 -13.73 16.39
C ALA A 136 9.37 -12.34 15.79
N LEU A 137 9.94 -11.41 16.58
CA LEU A 137 10.32 -10.09 16.09
C LEU A 137 11.41 -10.17 15.01
N ASP A 138 12.44 -10.97 15.20
CA ASP A 138 13.52 -11.18 14.22
C ASP A 138 12.97 -11.75 12.89
N THR A 139 11.98 -12.64 12.98
CA THR A 139 11.37 -13.28 11.80
C THR A 139 10.57 -12.30 10.95
N VAL A 140 9.95 -11.27 11.54
CA VAL A 140 9.05 -10.38 10.79
C VAL A 140 9.64 -9.01 10.48
N ARG A 141 10.64 -8.57 11.23
CA ARG A 141 11.18 -7.21 11.20
C ARG A 141 11.55 -6.71 9.80
N PHE A 142 12.09 -7.59 8.96
CA PHE A 142 12.54 -7.25 7.60
C PHE A 142 11.41 -6.86 6.65
N ALA A 143 10.17 -7.29 6.96
CA ALA A 143 9.01 -7.04 6.11
C ALA A 143 8.27 -5.74 6.46
N ALA A 144 8.65 -5.02 7.51
CA ALA A 144 8.06 -3.73 7.84
C ALA A 144 8.44 -2.65 6.82
N SER A 145 7.45 -1.84 6.42
CA SER A 145 7.65 -0.78 5.44
C SER A 145 8.45 0.40 6.02
N THR A 146 9.24 1.04 5.17
CA THR A 146 9.90 2.32 5.45
C THR A 146 9.27 3.47 4.65
N ASP A 147 8.20 3.22 3.91
CA ASP A 147 7.50 4.21 3.10
C ASP A 147 6.66 5.13 4.00
N PRO A 148 6.95 6.43 4.03
CA PRO A 148 6.20 7.38 4.85
C PRO A 148 4.76 7.61 4.37
N GLU A 149 4.44 7.23 3.13
CA GLU A 149 3.07 7.31 2.60
C GLU A 149 2.18 6.18 3.10
N LEU A 150 2.77 5.15 3.70
CA LEU A 150 2.07 3.98 4.24
C LEU A 150 2.34 3.82 5.75
N PRO A 151 1.95 4.79 6.59
CA PRO A 151 2.29 4.79 8.02
C PRO A 151 1.77 3.55 8.76
N MET A 152 0.64 2.96 8.33
CA MET A 152 0.08 1.73 8.91
C MET A 152 1.02 0.52 8.74
N LEU A 153 1.90 0.53 7.75
CA LEU A 153 2.87 -0.54 7.49
C LEU A 153 4.25 -0.25 8.08
N GLY A 154 4.45 0.95 8.65
CA GLY A 154 5.69 1.36 9.33
C GLY A 154 5.84 0.79 10.75
N GLY A 155 5.03 -0.20 11.11
CA GLY A 155 5.03 -0.89 12.39
C GLY A 155 4.83 -2.39 12.24
N ILE A 156 4.91 -3.07 13.36
CA ILE A 156 4.68 -4.50 13.50
C ILE A 156 3.34 -4.69 14.20
N LEU A 157 2.42 -5.42 13.56
CA LEU A 157 1.14 -5.81 14.17
C LEU A 157 1.38 -6.85 15.25
N PHE A 158 0.84 -6.61 16.44
CA PHE A 158 0.67 -7.58 17.51
C PHE A 158 -0.81 -7.96 17.54
N ASP A 159 -1.13 -9.17 17.10
CA ASP A 159 -2.49 -9.72 17.08
C ASP A 159 -2.60 -10.80 18.15
N ILE A 160 -3.21 -10.44 19.26
CA ILE A 160 -3.34 -11.26 20.47
C ILE A 160 -4.71 -11.94 20.46
N GLU A 161 -4.72 -13.26 20.52
CA GLU A 161 -5.96 -14.03 20.53
C GLU A 161 -5.76 -15.35 21.29
N GLY A 162 -6.52 -15.57 22.34
CA GLY A 162 -6.37 -16.74 23.20
C GLY A 162 -4.98 -16.80 23.84
N GLU A 163 -4.29 -17.91 23.69
CA GLU A 163 -2.93 -18.14 24.21
C GLU A 163 -1.85 -17.83 23.17
N ASN A 164 -2.16 -17.02 22.16
CA ASN A 164 -1.24 -16.74 21.06
C ASN A 164 -1.08 -15.24 20.81
N LEU A 165 0.15 -14.84 20.61
CA LEU A 165 0.53 -13.59 19.99
C LEU A 165 1.01 -13.88 18.58
N GLN A 166 0.29 -13.41 17.57
CA GLN A 166 0.81 -13.35 16.21
C GLN A 166 1.46 -11.99 15.96
N VAL A 167 2.67 -12.03 15.44
CA VAL A 167 3.47 -10.86 15.10
C VAL A 167 3.55 -10.81 13.57
N VAL A 168 3.13 -9.68 12.97
CA VAL A 168 3.00 -9.56 11.52
C VAL A 168 3.62 -8.26 11.03
N ALA A 169 4.36 -8.32 9.95
CA ALA A 169 4.83 -7.14 9.22
C ALA A 169 4.66 -7.32 7.71
N THR A 170 4.42 -6.22 7.00
CA THR A 170 4.29 -6.22 5.53
C THR A 170 4.64 -4.85 4.96
N ASP A 171 5.15 -4.84 3.73
CA ASP A 171 5.40 -3.64 2.92
C ASP A 171 4.58 -3.62 1.60
N ARG A 172 3.54 -4.48 1.49
CA ARG A 172 2.69 -4.76 0.32
C ARG A 172 3.28 -5.79 -0.65
N TYR A 173 4.59 -5.90 -0.75
CA TYR A 173 5.28 -6.80 -1.69
C TYR A 173 5.73 -8.09 -1.01
N ARG A 174 5.91 -8.03 0.28
CA ARG A 174 6.26 -9.16 1.15
C ARG A 174 5.52 -9.05 2.48
N MET A 175 5.33 -10.17 3.12
CA MET A 175 4.74 -10.25 4.46
C MET A 175 5.45 -11.36 5.24
N ALA A 176 5.63 -11.14 6.52
CA ALA A 176 6.11 -12.18 7.43
C ALA A 176 5.18 -12.28 8.63
N VAL A 177 4.93 -13.51 9.05
CA VAL A 177 4.10 -13.87 10.20
C VAL A 177 4.91 -14.78 11.09
N ALA A 178 4.90 -14.51 12.38
CA ALA A 178 5.49 -15.37 13.39
C ALA A 178 4.57 -15.44 14.61
N ARG A 179 4.75 -16.48 15.44
CA ARG A 179 3.91 -16.74 16.59
C ARG A 179 4.76 -16.87 17.86
N ALA A 180 4.23 -16.38 18.97
CA ALA A 180 4.75 -16.63 20.31
C ALA A 180 3.60 -17.07 21.21
N GLY A 181 3.85 -18.02 22.12
CA GLY A 181 2.93 -18.42 23.15
C GLY A 181 2.82 -17.36 24.23
N ILE A 182 1.59 -17.10 24.71
CA ILE A 182 1.32 -16.15 25.79
C ILE A 182 0.52 -16.78 26.91
N THR A 183 0.65 -16.20 28.10
CA THR A 183 -0.19 -16.55 29.25
C THR A 183 -0.73 -15.28 29.92
N GLY A 184 -1.83 -15.40 30.64
CA GLY A 184 -2.44 -14.29 31.40
C GLY A 184 -3.43 -13.44 30.61
N HIS A 185 -3.87 -13.91 29.44
CA HIS A 185 -4.89 -13.25 28.63
C HIS A 185 -6.26 -13.94 28.79
N ASP A 186 -7.33 -13.15 28.82
CA ASP A 186 -8.70 -13.62 29.04
C ASP A 186 -9.42 -14.14 27.77
N GLY A 187 -8.74 -14.08 26.63
CA GLY A 187 -9.20 -14.62 25.36
C GLY A 187 -9.85 -13.63 24.40
N SER A 188 -10.14 -12.39 24.77
CA SER A 188 -10.65 -11.39 23.84
C SER A 188 -9.55 -10.95 22.86
N ARG A 189 -9.88 -10.88 21.57
CA ARG A 189 -8.91 -10.49 20.55
C ARG A 189 -8.52 -9.01 20.68
N VAL A 190 -7.21 -8.74 20.70
CA VAL A 190 -6.66 -7.39 20.73
C VAL A 190 -5.60 -7.24 19.65
N GLN A 191 -5.67 -6.13 18.89
CA GLN A 191 -4.71 -5.81 17.84
C GLN A 191 -4.12 -4.43 18.08
N VAL A 192 -2.80 -4.34 18.01
CA VAL A 192 -2.08 -3.06 18.08
C VAL A 192 -0.91 -3.06 17.09
N ILE A 193 -0.62 -1.90 16.51
CA ILE A 193 0.53 -1.72 15.62
C ILE A 193 1.64 -1.05 16.42
N VAL A 194 2.68 -1.79 16.72
CA VAL A 194 3.86 -1.29 17.44
C VAL A 194 4.80 -0.63 16.43
N PRO A 195 5.11 0.68 16.56
CA PRO A 195 6.04 1.35 15.66
C PRO A 195 7.37 0.60 15.58
N THR A 196 7.94 0.48 14.38
CA THR A 196 9.21 -0.25 14.19
C THR A 196 10.34 0.15 15.13
N PRO A 197 10.60 1.45 15.42
CA PRO A 197 11.64 1.82 16.40
C PRO A 197 11.35 1.33 17.82
N LEU A 198 10.08 1.26 18.20
CA LEU A 198 9.69 0.74 19.52
C LEU A 198 9.83 -0.79 19.56
N ALA A 199 9.45 -1.48 18.49
CA ALA A 199 9.66 -2.93 18.37
C ALA A 199 11.16 -3.29 18.42
N ASP A 200 12.02 -2.50 17.76
CA ASP A 200 13.48 -2.65 17.83
C ASP A 200 14.00 -2.43 19.27
N ALA A 201 13.48 -1.43 19.99
CA ALA A 201 13.80 -1.20 21.40
C ALA A 201 13.32 -2.35 22.30
N MET A 202 12.12 -2.90 22.06
CA MET A 202 11.63 -4.09 22.75
C MET A 202 12.53 -5.31 22.47
N ARG A 203 12.88 -5.54 21.20
CA ARG A 203 13.80 -6.62 20.80
C ARG A 203 15.15 -6.54 21.51
N ALA A 204 15.68 -5.32 21.68
CA ALA A 204 16.94 -5.09 22.38
C ALA A 204 16.90 -5.41 23.89
N LEU A 205 15.72 -5.62 24.48
CA LEU A 205 15.59 -6.07 25.88
C LEU A 205 15.59 -7.58 26.03
N LEU A 206 15.33 -8.33 24.95
CA LEU A 206 15.07 -9.77 24.95
C LEU A 206 16.37 -10.61 24.87
N HIS A 207 17.31 -10.35 25.73
CA HIS A 207 18.60 -11.09 25.77
C HIS A 207 18.67 -12.19 26.84
N GLY A 208 17.65 -12.27 27.69
CA GLY A 208 17.57 -13.25 28.79
C GLY A 208 16.66 -14.41 28.47
N GLY A 209 16.74 -15.48 29.29
CA GLY A 209 15.83 -16.62 29.26
C GLY A 209 14.56 -16.43 30.09
N GLU A 210 14.47 -15.34 30.88
CA GLU A 210 13.35 -15.05 31.77
C GLU A 210 12.11 -14.60 30.98
N PRO A 211 10.91 -14.98 31.41
CA PRO A 211 9.69 -14.47 30.82
C PRO A 211 9.57 -12.94 30.96
N VAL A 212 9.02 -12.30 29.93
CA VAL A 212 8.78 -10.85 29.89
C VAL A 212 7.30 -10.54 29.99
N ARG A 213 6.97 -9.36 30.49
CA ARG A 213 5.59 -8.88 30.59
C ARG A 213 5.31 -7.85 29.49
N LEU A 214 4.28 -8.11 28.71
CA LEU A 214 3.72 -7.14 27.76
C LEU A 214 2.42 -6.60 28.34
N SER A 215 2.30 -5.28 28.40
CA SER A 215 1.08 -4.59 28.83
C SER A 215 0.58 -3.65 27.75
N LEU A 216 -0.74 -3.66 27.55
CA LEU A 216 -1.45 -2.76 26.65
C LEU A 216 -2.46 -1.95 27.47
N ASP A 217 -2.41 -0.64 27.33
CA ASP A 217 -3.31 0.30 28.01
C ASP A 217 -3.74 1.39 27.03
N GLY A 218 -4.91 1.19 26.41
CA GLY A 218 -5.37 2.03 25.33
C GLY A 218 -4.41 2.00 24.12
N ASP A 219 -3.88 3.16 23.77
CA ASP A 219 -2.91 3.36 22.68
C ASP A 219 -1.44 3.12 23.11
N ARG A 220 -1.21 2.68 24.35
CA ARG A 220 0.14 2.48 24.88
C ARG A 220 0.48 1.01 25.01
N VAL A 221 1.70 0.69 24.63
CA VAL A 221 2.28 -0.64 24.80
C VAL A 221 3.57 -0.51 25.62
N ALA A 222 3.79 -1.44 26.52
CA ALA A 222 5.03 -1.52 27.29
C ALA A 222 5.47 -2.98 27.43
N LEU A 223 6.76 -3.22 27.22
CA LEU A 223 7.43 -4.49 27.48
C LEU A 223 8.38 -4.33 28.64
N GLU A 224 8.23 -5.15 29.67
CA GLU A 224 9.09 -5.21 30.86
C GLU A 224 9.92 -6.48 30.84
N ALA A 225 11.23 -6.34 30.97
CA ALA A 225 12.21 -7.43 31.04
C ALA A 225 13.13 -7.20 32.25
N GLY A 226 12.83 -7.84 33.37
CA GLY A 226 13.50 -7.59 34.66
C GLY A 226 13.27 -6.16 35.13
N ASP A 227 14.35 -5.41 35.30
CA ASP A 227 14.37 -4.00 35.70
C ASP A 227 14.33 -3.01 34.52
N ARG A 228 14.28 -3.49 33.30
CA ARG A 228 14.29 -2.67 32.09
C ARG A 228 12.92 -2.67 31.42
N GLN A 229 12.60 -1.54 30.78
CA GLN A 229 11.33 -1.36 30.08
C GLN A 229 11.52 -0.63 28.77
N ALA A 230 10.76 -1.05 27.75
CA ALA A 230 10.52 -0.29 26.51
C ALA A 230 9.04 0.00 26.40
N ALA A 231 8.66 1.28 26.33
CA ALA A 231 7.26 1.70 26.27
C ALA A 231 7.08 2.84 25.28
N GLY A 232 5.89 2.87 24.65
CA GLY A 232 5.54 3.91 23.69
C GLY A 232 4.07 3.85 23.30
N ARG A 233 3.72 4.67 22.30
CA ARG A 233 2.38 4.67 21.71
C ARG A 233 2.37 3.77 20.48
N CYS A 234 1.26 3.04 20.32
CA CYS A 234 0.93 2.32 19.10
C CYS A 234 0.59 3.29 17.98
N LEU A 235 0.71 2.84 16.73
CA LEU A 235 0.20 3.58 15.57
C LEU A 235 -1.32 3.51 15.57
N ASP A 236 -1.96 4.66 15.42
CA ASP A 236 -3.42 4.77 15.34
C ASP A 236 -3.87 4.60 13.88
N HIS A 237 -3.79 3.36 13.41
CA HIS A 237 -4.15 2.97 12.05
C HIS A 237 -4.70 1.55 12.03
N ASP A 238 -5.52 1.25 11.01
CA ASP A 238 -5.96 -0.10 10.73
C ASP A 238 -4.88 -0.87 9.96
N PHE A 239 -4.46 -2.01 10.49
CA PHE A 239 -3.57 -2.90 9.75
C PHE A 239 -4.38 -3.71 8.72
N PRO A 240 -3.84 -3.96 7.50
CA PRO A 240 -4.51 -4.79 6.50
C PRO A 240 -4.88 -6.17 7.06
N ASP A 241 -6.03 -6.72 6.61
CA ASP A 241 -6.46 -8.05 7.00
C ASP A 241 -5.53 -9.12 6.41
N TYR A 242 -4.41 -9.36 7.08
CA TYR A 242 -3.37 -10.29 6.66
C TYR A 242 -3.88 -11.74 6.59
N ARG A 243 -4.92 -12.09 7.34
CA ARG A 243 -5.47 -13.47 7.39
C ARG A 243 -6.04 -13.89 6.04
N ARG A 244 -6.51 -12.95 5.22
CA ARG A 244 -6.96 -13.21 3.84
C ARG A 244 -5.82 -13.53 2.88
N LEU A 245 -4.61 -13.16 3.25
CA LEU A 245 -3.40 -13.37 2.45
C LEU A 245 -2.64 -14.63 2.86
N LEU A 246 -3.18 -15.40 3.83
CA LEU A 246 -2.56 -16.65 4.27
C LEU A 246 -2.48 -17.60 3.08
N PRO A 247 -1.27 -18.06 2.71
CA PRO A 247 -1.11 -18.96 1.60
C PRO A 247 -1.82 -20.27 1.91
N GLN A 248 -2.65 -20.74 0.98
CA GLN A 248 -3.07 -22.12 0.97
C GLN A 248 -1.85 -22.99 0.72
N THR A 249 -1.81 -24.19 1.27
CA THR A 249 -0.70 -25.13 1.07
C THR A 249 -0.45 -25.30 -0.42
N GLY A 250 0.75 -24.94 -0.89
CA GLY A 250 1.11 -25.03 -2.31
C GLY A 250 1.27 -26.49 -2.75
N ASP A 251 0.90 -26.76 -4.00
CA ASP A 251 1.02 -28.10 -4.60
C ASP A 251 2.49 -28.49 -4.85
N ARG A 252 3.37 -27.49 -4.97
CA ARG A 252 4.81 -27.69 -5.19
C ARG A 252 5.59 -27.22 -3.97
N ARG A 253 6.25 -28.15 -3.31
CA ARG A 253 7.10 -27.90 -2.13
C ARG A 253 8.53 -28.27 -2.42
N ALA A 254 9.44 -27.38 -2.12
CA ALA A 254 10.86 -27.61 -2.29
C ALA A 254 11.59 -27.33 -0.98
N LEU A 255 12.36 -28.31 -0.51
CA LEU A 255 13.26 -28.14 0.62
C LEU A 255 14.57 -27.58 0.11
N VAL A 256 15.00 -26.44 0.62
CA VAL A 256 16.26 -25.79 0.23
C VAL A 256 17.23 -25.73 1.39
N GLU A 257 18.50 -26.03 1.10
CA GLU A 257 19.63 -25.72 1.98
C GLU A 257 19.94 -24.23 1.82
N VAL A 258 19.74 -23.45 2.89
CA VAL A 258 19.77 -21.98 2.83
C VAL A 258 21.10 -21.44 2.35
N ALA A 259 22.23 -22.03 2.79
CA ALA A 259 23.55 -21.57 2.40
C ALA A 259 23.83 -21.77 0.88
N ASP A 260 23.46 -22.91 0.33
CA ASP A 260 23.62 -23.20 -1.08
C ASP A 260 22.70 -22.41 -1.97
N PHE A 261 21.43 -22.28 -1.54
CA PHE A 261 20.43 -21.53 -2.27
C PHE A 261 20.74 -20.02 -2.26
N ARG A 262 21.19 -19.48 -1.13
CA ARG A 262 21.68 -18.10 -1.04
C ARG A 262 22.83 -17.86 -2.01
N LYS A 263 23.82 -18.73 -2.03
CA LYS A 263 24.94 -18.65 -2.97
C LYS A 263 24.48 -18.69 -4.42
N ALA A 264 23.52 -19.57 -4.74
CA ALA A 264 22.92 -19.64 -6.09
C ALA A 264 22.21 -18.35 -6.48
N LEU A 265 21.51 -17.70 -5.54
CA LEU A 265 20.88 -16.40 -5.77
C LEU A 265 21.92 -15.29 -5.96
N GLU A 266 22.96 -15.22 -5.13
CA GLU A 266 23.98 -14.17 -5.17
C GLU A 266 24.85 -14.24 -6.43
N THR A 267 25.14 -15.45 -6.91
CA THR A 267 26.00 -15.69 -8.11
C THR A 267 25.22 -15.95 -9.38
N GLY A 268 23.93 -16.22 -9.27
CA GLY A 268 23.07 -16.60 -10.40
C GLY A 268 22.65 -15.41 -11.25
N PRO A 269 21.99 -15.69 -12.39
CA PRO A 269 21.52 -14.67 -13.31
C PRO A 269 20.57 -13.68 -12.65
N VAL A 270 20.61 -12.43 -13.12
CA VAL A 270 19.78 -11.32 -12.67
C VAL A 270 18.99 -10.81 -13.85
N ARG A 271 17.72 -10.50 -13.63
CA ARG A 271 16.88 -9.72 -14.54
C ARG A 271 16.45 -8.43 -13.83
N SER A 272 16.55 -7.32 -14.50
CA SER A 272 15.97 -6.07 -13.96
C SER A 272 14.46 -6.06 -14.15
N ASP A 273 13.73 -5.45 -13.22
CA ASP A 273 12.31 -5.15 -13.40
C ASP A 273 12.09 -4.10 -14.52
N GLU A 274 10.85 -3.85 -14.92
CA GLU A 274 10.49 -2.89 -15.98
C GLU A 274 11.01 -1.47 -15.72
N THR A 275 11.20 -1.12 -14.45
CA THR A 275 11.70 0.20 -14.03
C THR A 275 13.23 0.25 -13.95
N GLY A 276 13.91 -0.88 -14.02
CA GLY A 276 15.35 -1.01 -13.79
C GLY A 276 15.76 -0.76 -12.35
N THR A 277 14.80 -0.77 -11.42
CA THR A 277 15.03 -0.41 -10.01
C THR A 277 15.37 -1.62 -9.16
N HIS A 278 14.86 -2.80 -9.51
CA HIS A 278 15.02 -4.01 -8.71
C HIS A 278 15.59 -5.17 -9.49
N ASP A 279 16.49 -5.88 -8.84
CA ASP A 279 17.04 -7.13 -9.32
C ASP A 279 16.08 -8.28 -9.05
N LEU A 280 15.70 -8.99 -10.10
CA LEU A 280 14.82 -10.15 -10.03
C LEU A 280 15.63 -11.44 -10.17
N SER A 281 15.22 -12.47 -9.43
CA SER A 281 15.62 -13.85 -9.65
C SER A 281 14.44 -14.64 -10.18
N VAL A 282 14.67 -15.40 -11.25
CA VAL A 282 13.66 -16.31 -11.82
C VAL A 282 13.91 -17.71 -11.25
N LEU A 283 12.91 -18.21 -10.54
CA LEU A 283 12.96 -19.52 -9.89
C LEU A 283 12.13 -20.52 -10.68
N ARG A 284 12.59 -21.76 -10.76
CA ARG A 284 11.84 -22.92 -11.22
C ARG A 284 11.91 -24.02 -10.18
N VAL A 285 10.80 -24.65 -9.90
CA VAL A 285 10.73 -25.85 -9.09
C VAL A 285 10.60 -27.03 -10.03
N GLU A 286 11.58 -27.91 -9.98
CA GLU A 286 11.61 -29.15 -10.76
C GLU A 286 10.66 -30.18 -10.14
N ASP A 287 10.29 -31.20 -10.90
CA ASP A 287 9.37 -32.29 -10.44
C ASP A 287 9.94 -33.09 -9.25
N ASP A 288 11.26 -33.08 -9.08
CA ASP A 288 11.94 -33.72 -7.95
C ASP A 288 11.97 -32.86 -6.68
N GLY A 289 11.40 -31.67 -6.71
CA GLY A 289 11.38 -30.70 -5.61
C GLY A 289 12.67 -29.87 -5.51
N THR A 290 13.54 -29.89 -6.50
CA THR A 290 14.74 -29.03 -6.56
C THR A 290 14.34 -27.63 -7.05
N VAL A 291 14.91 -26.57 -6.44
CA VAL A 291 14.74 -25.18 -6.89
C VAL A 291 15.98 -24.73 -7.64
N THR A 292 15.78 -24.27 -8.86
CA THR A 292 16.86 -23.72 -9.69
C THR A 292 16.65 -22.24 -9.97
N VAL A 293 17.76 -21.47 -10.00
CA VAL A 293 17.77 -20.07 -10.45
C VAL A 293 18.05 -20.06 -11.94
N CYS A 294 17.05 -19.69 -12.75
CA CYS A 294 17.10 -19.79 -14.19
C CYS A 294 17.69 -18.55 -14.86
N ALA A 295 18.44 -18.75 -15.96
CA ALA A 295 18.82 -17.70 -16.89
C ALA A 295 17.70 -17.39 -17.90
N GLU A 296 17.83 -16.25 -18.58
CA GLU A 296 16.97 -15.90 -19.72
C GLU A 296 17.24 -16.89 -20.87
N GLY A 297 16.22 -17.60 -21.32
CA GLY A 297 16.36 -18.57 -22.44
C GLY A 297 16.43 -20.04 -22.05
N ASP A 298 16.45 -20.41 -20.78
CA ASP A 298 16.47 -21.80 -20.33
C ASP A 298 15.12 -22.52 -20.53
N GLY A 299 14.75 -22.79 -21.79
CA GLY A 299 13.66 -23.71 -22.15
C GLY A 299 12.24 -23.11 -22.22
N ASP A 300 11.38 -23.82 -22.94
CA ASP A 300 10.06 -23.40 -23.47
C ASP A 300 8.87 -23.42 -22.47
N GLY A 301 9.10 -23.48 -21.16
CA GLY A 301 8.04 -23.59 -20.14
C GLY A 301 7.80 -22.32 -19.32
N ALA A 302 7.13 -21.31 -19.89
CA ALA A 302 6.76 -20.09 -19.15
C ALA A 302 5.82 -20.34 -17.94
N SER A 303 5.14 -21.49 -17.90
CA SER A 303 4.14 -21.82 -16.88
C SER A 303 4.71 -22.25 -15.52
N ASP A 304 6.00 -22.56 -15.42
CA ASP A 304 6.62 -23.15 -14.23
C ASP A 304 7.64 -22.21 -13.55
N ARG A 305 7.74 -20.98 -14.04
CA ARG A 305 8.73 -20.00 -13.56
C ARG A 305 8.07 -18.91 -12.76
N VAL A 306 8.71 -18.51 -11.66
CA VAL A 306 8.28 -17.41 -10.80
C VAL A 306 9.42 -16.43 -10.65
N ALA A 307 9.19 -15.17 -11.01
CA ALA A 307 10.15 -14.11 -10.77
C ALA A 307 9.86 -13.43 -9.44
N VAL A 308 10.88 -13.17 -8.65
CA VAL A 308 10.78 -12.48 -7.36
C VAL A 308 11.89 -11.45 -7.22
N ASN A 309 11.62 -10.43 -6.42
CA ASN A 309 12.67 -9.50 -6.01
C ASN A 309 13.72 -10.26 -5.22
N ARG A 310 14.97 -10.25 -5.75
CA ARG A 310 16.11 -10.97 -5.17
C ARG A 310 16.44 -10.54 -3.75
N ALA A 311 16.44 -9.24 -3.49
CA ALA A 311 16.74 -8.71 -2.17
C ALA A 311 15.69 -9.17 -1.14
N PHE A 312 14.41 -9.14 -1.50
CA PHE A 312 13.34 -9.62 -0.63
C PHE A 312 13.44 -11.11 -0.32
N LEU A 313 13.81 -11.90 -1.31
CA LEU A 313 14.04 -13.34 -1.10
C LEU A 313 15.23 -13.59 -0.17
N LEU A 314 16.34 -12.88 -0.35
CA LEU A 314 17.52 -12.99 0.52
C LEU A 314 17.22 -12.57 1.96
N ASP A 315 16.43 -11.51 2.16
CA ASP A 315 15.97 -11.07 3.48
C ASP A 315 15.11 -12.15 4.16
N ALA A 316 14.16 -12.74 3.42
CA ALA A 316 13.29 -13.79 3.94
C ALA A 316 14.06 -15.06 4.32
N LEU A 317 15.07 -15.46 3.53
CA LEU A 317 15.94 -16.57 3.85
C LEU A 317 16.78 -16.31 5.11
N ALA A 318 17.28 -15.07 5.27
CA ALA A 318 18.03 -14.67 6.46
C ALA A 318 17.14 -14.69 7.72
N ALA A 319 15.92 -14.13 7.61
CA ALA A 319 14.94 -14.09 8.71
C ALA A 319 14.42 -15.48 9.12
N GLY A 320 14.46 -16.45 8.21
CA GLY A 320 14.12 -17.85 8.51
C GLY A 320 15.00 -18.45 9.60
N ALA A 321 16.25 -18.01 9.77
CA ALA A 321 17.20 -18.37 10.80
C ALA A 321 17.33 -19.90 10.99
N ARG A 322 17.36 -20.65 9.90
CA ARG A 322 17.50 -22.11 9.85
C ARG A 322 18.42 -22.48 8.69
N ASP A 323 19.03 -23.66 8.78
CA ASP A 323 19.86 -24.22 7.70
C ASP A 323 19.00 -24.68 6.52
N ARG A 324 17.75 -25.06 6.81
CA ARG A 324 16.77 -25.52 5.83
C ARG A 324 15.48 -24.75 5.91
N LEU A 325 14.93 -24.45 4.75
CA LEU A 325 13.60 -23.84 4.60
C LEU A 325 12.81 -24.56 3.50
N VAL A 326 11.49 -24.48 3.60
CA VAL A 326 10.56 -24.99 2.59
C VAL A 326 10.02 -23.83 1.79
N LEU A 327 10.21 -23.87 0.47
CA LEU A 327 9.56 -22.96 -0.46
C LEU A 327 8.30 -23.64 -0.99
N GLU A 328 7.15 -22.96 -0.92
CA GLU A 328 5.88 -23.43 -1.45
C GLU A 328 5.44 -22.51 -2.59
N LEU A 329 5.21 -23.11 -3.76
CA LEU A 329 4.75 -22.44 -4.95
C LEU A 329 3.43 -23.07 -5.40
N THR A 330 2.44 -22.22 -5.70
CA THR A 330 1.13 -22.70 -6.16
C THR A 330 0.95 -22.42 -7.66
N ALA A 331 1.33 -21.23 -8.11
CA ALA A 331 1.21 -20.80 -9.51
C ALA A 331 2.24 -19.69 -9.80
N PRO A 332 2.57 -19.41 -11.06
CA PRO A 332 3.53 -18.36 -11.44
C PRO A 332 3.18 -16.95 -10.95
N THR A 333 1.91 -16.69 -10.73
CA THR A 333 1.39 -15.39 -10.26
C THR A 333 0.91 -15.40 -8.80
N ALA A 334 1.00 -16.55 -8.14
CA ALA A 334 0.65 -16.69 -6.73
C ALA A 334 1.85 -16.33 -5.84
N PRO A 335 1.62 -15.83 -4.62
CA PRO A 335 2.68 -15.57 -3.67
C PRO A 335 3.51 -16.82 -3.37
N ILE A 336 4.82 -16.67 -3.25
CA ILE A 336 5.72 -17.72 -2.76
C ILE A 336 5.68 -17.70 -1.24
N ALA A 337 5.41 -18.85 -0.62
CA ALA A 337 5.53 -18.99 0.82
C ALA A 337 6.88 -19.65 1.18
N ILE A 338 7.50 -19.13 2.24
CA ILE A 338 8.75 -19.63 2.80
C ILE A 338 8.47 -20.00 4.25
N ARG A 339 8.68 -21.27 4.59
CA ARG A 339 8.37 -21.83 5.91
C ARG A 339 9.56 -22.54 6.51
N ARG A 340 9.56 -22.62 7.84
CA ARG A 340 10.44 -23.55 8.55
C ARG A 340 9.88 -24.98 8.46
N PRO A 341 10.69 -26.02 8.29
CA PRO A 341 10.21 -27.39 8.21
C PRO A 341 9.51 -27.88 9.48
N ASP A 342 9.89 -27.31 10.62
CA ASP A 342 9.48 -27.68 11.98
C ASP A 342 8.50 -26.68 12.63
N ASP A 343 8.05 -25.64 11.91
CA ASP A 343 7.17 -24.60 12.45
C ASP A 343 6.08 -24.23 11.44
N GLU A 344 4.88 -24.69 11.67
CA GLU A 344 3.72 -24.37 10.83
C GLU A 344 3.15 -22.98 11.11
N GLY A 345 3.49 -22.35 12.24
CA GLY A 345 2.96 -21.07 12.69
C GLY A 345 3.67 -19.85 12.13
N GLY A 346 4.92 -20.01 11.70
CA GLY A 346 5.77 -18.93 11.16
C GLY A 346 6.06 -19.11 9.67
N PHE A 347 5.87 -18.03 8.89
CA PHE A 347 6.17 -18.04 7.45
C PHE A 347 6.37 -16.63 6.91
N SER A 348 7.03 -16.57 5.77
CA SER A 348 7.08 -15.36 4.95
C SER A 348 6.43 -15.60 3.61
N ILE A 349 5.81 -14.59 3.03
CA ILE A 349 5.32 -14.60 1.65
C ILE A 349 5.96 -13.47 0.85
N LEU A 350 6.24 -13.75 -0.42
CA LEU A 350 6.72 -12.76 -1.39
C LEU A 350 5.78 -12.73 -2.58
N MET A 351 5.42 -11.54 -3.00
CA MET A 351 4.63 -11.33 -4.21
C MET A 351 5.53 -11.56 -5.44
N PRO A 352 5.08 -12.36 -6.40
CA PRO A 352 5.80 -12.56 -7.65
C PRO A 352 5.74 -11.28 -8.50
N VAL A 353 6.78 -11.09 -9.31
CA VAL A 353 6.84 -10.04 -10.33
C VAL A 353 6.45 -10.65 -11.68
N ARG A 354 5.55 -10.01 -12.41
CA ARG A 354 5.21 -10.45 -13.76
C ARG A 354 6.41 -10.28 -14.68
N LEU A 355 6.72 -11.33 -15.42
CA LEU A 355 7.68 -11.25 -16.52
C LEU A 355 6.86 -10.93 -17.78
N GLU A 356 7.09 -9.76 -18.39
CA GLU A 356 6.65 -9.53 -19.75
C GLU A 356 7.54 -10.31 -20.71
N ASN A 357 6.90 -11.02 -21.67
CA ASN A 357 7.56 -11.81 -22.71
C ASN A 357 8.16 -10.90 -23.78
#